data_db1ce4b2190aeff1a28ecdad72319a2f
#
_entry.id   db1ce4b2190aeff1a28ecdad72319a2f
#
_cell.length_a   1.000
_cell.length_b   1.000
_cell.length_c   1.000
_cell.angle_alpha   90.00
_cell.angle_beta   90.00
_cell.angle_gamma   90.00
#
_symmetry.space_group_name_H-M   'P 1'
#
loop_
_entity.id
_entity.type
_entity.pdbx_description
1 polymer ?
#
loop_
_entity_poly.entity_id
_entity_poly.type
_entity_poly.pdbx_seq_one_letter_code
_entity_poly.pdbx_strand_id
1 'polypeptide(L)'
;MSSLLTIHDLVEGEIIKRPSKYIKTPYVADIEICSNSQLILGHTASLGCCGLADVGAHVLMAPVPKTKKNTNSDKLHCEYRVYLSIIREKNTEIIVGIFPKLAEELTESALKKNLLSRLCNVKTYKRETTIYAPGLVDSRFDFSGIDEKGLPFIMEVKNVPLADYEDISAKERKKMCFDDRDINSKVAYFPDGYRKKTTDTVSPRALKHLNELSLIKRMSKTRCIMCYVIQRTDVDRFQPSVIDPEYREAFKEAVKSGVEIITMVIQWSKDGDAYFVRDDLPISI
;
A
#
# COMPACT_ATOMS: atom_id res chain seq x y z
N MET A 1 -18.90 3.91 -9.89
CA MET A 1 -17.92 3.28 -8.98
C MET A 1 -18.43 3.41 -7.56
N SER A 2 -18.16 2.42 -6.70
CA SER A 2 -18.57 2.47 -5.29
C SER A 2 -17.54 3.23 -4.47
N SER A 3 -17.95 4.33 -3.80
CA SER A 3 -17.09 5.04 -2.85
C SER A 3 -16.76 4.13 -1.66
N LEU A 4 -15.51 4.14 -1.21
CA LEU A 4 -15.05 3.35 -0.06
C LEU A 4 -14.83 4.21 1.18
N LEU A 5 -14.14 5.32 1.03
CA LEU A 5 -13.88 6.29 2.09
C LEU A 5 -13.56 7.67 1.49
N THR A 6 -13.58 8.71 2.32
CA THR A 6 -13.16 10.07 1.97
C THR A 6 -12.17 10.58 3.00
N ILE A 7 -11.08 11.17 2.56
CA ILE A 7 -10.13 11.90 3.41
C ILE A 7 -10.49 13.37 3.31
N HIS A 8 -10.90 13.96 4.42
CA HIS A 8 -11.31 15.36 4.48
C HIS A 8 -10.14 16.31 4.71
N ASP A 9 -10.35 17.59 4.41
CA ASP A 9 -9.41 18.70 4.69
C ASP A 9 -8.05 18.53 4.02
N LEU A 10 -8.00 17.95 2.83
CA LEU A 10 -6.78 17.76 2.07
C LEU A 10 -6.22 19.10 1.57
N VAL A 11 -4.92 19.26 1.76
CA VAL A 11 -4.13 20.40 1.28
C VAL A 11 -3.01 19.88 0.40
N GLU A 12 -2.79 20.52 -0.76
CA GLU A 12 -1.67 20.19 -1.65
C GLU A 12 -0.38 20.86 -1.16
N GLY A 13 0.73 20.14 -1.16
CA GLY A 13 2.06 20.62 -0.84
C GLY A 13 3.13 19.94 -1.65
N GLU A 14 4.31 20.57 -1.71
CA GLU A 14 5.51 20.02 -2.33
C GLU A 14 6.53 19.64 -1.26
N ILE A 15 7.13 18.45 -1.37
CA ILE A 15 8.17 18.00 -0.46
C ILE A 15 9.49 18.70 -0.81
N ILE A 16 9.93 19.59 0.07
CA ILE A 16 11.15 20.39 -0.11
C ILE A 16 12.38 19.62 0.41
N LYS A 17 12.20 18.86 1.50
CA LYS A 17 13.30 18.09 2.08
C LYS A 17 12.80 16.86 2.85
N ARG A 18 13.42 15.71 2.61
CA ARG A 18 13.19 14.44 3.36
C ARG A 18 14.52 13.67 3.52
N PRO A 19 14.96 13.28 4.72
CA PRO A 19 14.41 13.65 6.03
C PRO A 19 14.40 15.15 6.28
N SER A 20 13.45 15.60 7.13
CA SER A 20 13.35 17.00 7.54
C SER A 20 14.66 17.53 8.09
N LYS A 21 14.96 18.83 7.89
CA LYS A 21 16.13 19.45 8.51
C LYS A 21 16.01 19.56 10.03
N TYR A 22 14.78 19.54 10.55
CA TYR A 22 14.49 19.68 11.98
C TYR A 22 14.38 18.34 12.70
N ILE A 23 13.75 17.34 12.05
CA ILE A 23 13.50 16.00 12.62
C ILE A 23 14.17 14.96 11.72
N LYS A 24 15.31 14.41 12.16
CA LYS A 24 16.19 13.51 11.39
C LYS A 24 15.65 12.08 11.27
N THR A 25 14.39 11.92 10.88
CA THR A 25 13.78 10.61 10.59
C THR A 25 13.23 10.60 9.17
N PRO A 26 13.33 9.48 8.43
CA PRO A 26 12.79 9.37 7.07
C PRO A 26 11.26 9.45 7.01
N TYR A 27 10.60 9.46 8.16
CA TYR A 27 9.14 9.59 8.27
C TYR A 27 8.67 11.04 8.40
N VAL A 28 9.57 12.02 8.40
CA VAL A 28 9.23 13.45 8.49
C VAL A 28 9.85 14.22 7.34
N ALA A 29 9.05 15.05 6.69
CA ALA A 29 9.47 15.93 5.61
C ALA A 29 9.16 17.39 5.94
N ASP A 30 10.01 18.30 5.40
CA ASP A 30 9.70 19.71 5.26
C ASP A 30 8.88 19.86 3.97
N ILE A 31 7.67 20.40 4.09
CA ILE A 31 6.69 20.50 2.99
C ILE A 31 6.25 21.95 2.86
N GLU A 32 6.25 22.47 1.64
CA GLU A 32 5.69 23.78 1.33
C GLU A 32 4.24 23.64 0.86
N ILE A 33 3.32 24.34 1.51
CA ILE A 33 1.91 24.35 1.12
C ILE A 33 1.76 25.18 -0.17
N CYS A 34 1.23 24.58 -1.22
CA CYS A 34 1.13 25.21 -2.55
C CYS A 34 0.28 26.49 -2.57
N SER A 35 -0.73 26.63 -1.70
CA SER A 35 -1.66 27.76 -1.70
C SER A 35 -1.12 29.03 -1.05
N ASN A 36 -0.14 28.94 -0.12
CA ASN A 36 0.34 30.06 0.65
C ASN A 36 1.84 30.08 0.91
N SER A 37 2.58 29.12 0.33
CA SER A 37 4.03 28.94 0.50
C SER A 37 4.49 28.80 1.96
N GLN A 38 3.60 28.38 2.86
CA GLN A 38 3.97 28.09 4.23
C GLN A 38 4.75 26.79 4.32
N LEU A 39 5.91 26.83 5.01
CA LEU A 39 6.71 25.65 5.30
C LEU A 39 6.22 24.98 6.58
N ILE A 40 5.87 23.68 6.49
CA ILE A 40 5.34 22.87 7.60
C ILE A 40 6.10 21.55 7.72
N LEU A 41 5.89 20.85 8.85
CA LEU A 41 6.33 19.48 9.06
C LEU A 41 5.22 18.50 8.74
N GLY A 42 5.46 17.63 7.75
CA GLY A 42 4.54 16.56 7.37
C GLY A 42 5.06 15.18 7.76
N HIS A 43 4.18 14.33 8.31
CA HIS A 43 4.49 12.92 8.55
C HIS A 43 4.26 12.12 7.26
N THR A 44 5.32 11.49 6.74
CA THR A 44 5.25 10.57 5.59
C THR A 44 5.38 9.14 6.10
N ALA A 45 4.35 8.32 5.92
CA ALA A 45 4.25 7.04 6.61
C ALA A 45 5.08 5.90 6.03
N SER A 46 5.65 6.04 4.83
CA SER A 46 6.27 4.89 4.15
C SER A 46 7.69 5.16 3.68
N LEU A 47 8.58 4.22 3.99
CA LEU A 47 9.92 4.15 3.39
C LEU A 47 9.90 3.52 1.98
N GLY A 48 8.89 2.73 1.67
CA GLY A 48 8.73 2.01 0.41
C GLY A 48 7.96 2.75 -0.67
N CYS A 49 7.78 4.07 -0.55
CA CYS A 49 7.11 4.88 -1.57
C CYS A 49 8.17 5.60 -2.43
N CYS A 50 9.04 4.84 -3.08
CA CYS A 50 10.13 5.36 -3.91
C CYS A 50 9.61 6.35 -4.95
N GLY A 51 10.10 7.60 -4.92
CA GLY A 51 9.66 8.69 -5.79
C GLY A 51 8.34 9.37 -5.41
N LEU A 52 7.44 8.69 -4.71
CA LEU A 52 6.10 9.22 -4.40
C LEU A 52 6.06 10.19 -3.22
N ALA A 53 7.11 10.22 -2.42
CA ALA A 53 7.25 11.12 -1.27
C ALA A 53 8.69 11.63 -1.14
N ASP A 54 9.41 11.73 -2.23
CA ASP A 54 10.77 12.26 -2.29
C ASP A 54 10.75 13.77 -2.56
N VAL A 55 11.92 14.42 -2.50
CA VAL A 55 12.04 15.86 -2.77
C VAL A 55 11.51 16.19 -4.16
N GLY A 56 10.66 17.21 -4.26
CA GLY A 56 9.95 17.62 -5.47
C GLY A 56 8.62 16.89 -5.72
N ALA A 57 8.27 15.89 -4.89
CA ALA A 57 6.97 15.22 -5.02
C ALA A 57 5.83 16.13 -4.52
N HIS A 58 4.77 16.24 -5.33
CA HIS A 58 3.52 16.85 -4.94
C HIS A 58 2.67 15.85 -4.16
N VAL A 59 2.12 16.28 -3.04
CA VAL A 59 1.37 15.41 -2.12
C VAL A 59 0.09 16.07 -1.66
N LEU A 60 -0.90 15.24 -1.30
CA LEU A 60 -2.09 15.68 -0.58
C LEU A 60 -2.00 15.19 0.87
N MET A 61 -2.16 16.12 1.78
CA MET A 61 -2.00 15.91 3.21
C MET A 61 -3.14 16.55 3.99
N ALA A 62 -3.49 15.95 5.12
CA ALA A 62 -4.51 16.51 6.03
C ALA A 62 -3.91 16.85 7.40
N PRO A 63 -4.49 17.82 8.13
CA PRO A 63 -4.06 18.17 9.47
C PRO A 63 -4.11 16.97 10.41
N VAL A 64 -3.11 16.83 11.27
CA VAL A 64 -3.12 15.82 12.33
C VAL A 64 -3.96 16.35 13.50
N PRO A 65 -4.96 15.60 13.98
CA PRO A 65 -5.76 16.03 15.12
C PRO A 65 -4.90 16.34 16.33
N LYS A 66 -5.12 17.51 16.97
CA LYS A 66 -4.44 17.89 18.20
C LYS A 66 -4.91 16.98 19.34
N THR A 67 -4.01 16.15 19.87
CA THR A 67 -4.30 15.35 21.07
C THR A 67 -3.79 16.08 22.31
N LYS A 68 -4.41 15.83 23.49
CA LYS A 68 -3.97 16.43 24.78
C LYS A 68 -2.48 16.22 25.10
N LYS A 69 -1.85 15.16 24.54
CA LYS A 69 -0.42 14.90 24.65
C LYS A 69 0.45 15.84 23.81
N ASN A 70 -0.08 16.38 22.72
CA ASN A 70 0.68 17.25 21.80
C ASN A 70 0.60 18.73 22.19
N THR A 71 -0.30 19.12 23.12
CA THR A 71 -0.49 20.51 23.52
C THR A 71 0.46 20.99 24.60
N ASN A 72 1.18 20.08 25.29
CA ASN A 72 2.04 20.39 26.44
C ASN A 72 3.53 20.13 26.21
N SER A 73 3.99 19.95 24.98
CA SER A 73 5.43 19.74 24.71
C SER A 73 5.97 20.83 23.78
N ASP A 74 7.06 21.50 24.17
CA ASP A 74 7.90 22.35 23.33
C ASP A 74 8.60 21.58 22.20
N LYS A 75 8.21 20.30 21.98
CA LYS A 75 8.79 19.44 20.96
C LYS A 75 8.11 19.70 19.62
N LEU A 76 8.93 19.91 18.61
CA LEU A 76 8.50 19.93 17.20
C LEU A 76 7.69 18.65 16.89
N HIS A 77 6.52 18.81 16.29
CA HIS A 77 5.65 17.73 15.87
C HIS A 77 5.14 17.97 14.45
N CYS A 78 4.75 16.92 13.78
CA CYS A 78 4.15 17.04 12.45
C CYS A 78 2.74 17.60 12.57
N GLU A 79 2.48 18.69 11.88
CA GLU A 79 1.18 19.34 11.80
C GLU A 79 0.24 18.64 10.81
N TYR A 80 0.83 18.03 9.78
CA TYR A 80 0.13 17.33 8.70
C TYR A 80 0.59 15.89 8.56
N ARG A 81 -0.30 15.07 7.98
CA ARG A 81 0.01 13.71 7.53
C ARG A 81 -0.23 13.62 6.03
N VAL A 82 0.77 13.10 5.33
CA VAL A 82 0.69 12.82 3.91
C VAL A 82 -0.09 11.51 3.69
N TYR A 83 -1.12 11.57 2.86
CA TYR A 83 -1.96 10.43 2.50
C TYR A 83 -1.80 10.00 1.05
N LEU A 84 -1.74 10.98 0.15
CA LEU A 84 -1.74 10.75 -1.29
C LEU A 84 -0.56 11.46 -1.94
N SER A 85 -0.09 10.92 -3.07
CA SER A 85 0.89 11.55 -3.95
C SER A 85 0.25 11.89 -5.28
N ILE A 86 0.68 12.99 -5.90
CA ILE A 86 0.23 13.43 -7.22
C ILE A 86 1.35 13.18 -8.21
N ILE A 87 1.10 12.32 -9.19
CA ILE A 87 2.00 12.09 -10.32
C ILE A 87 1.46 12.86 -11.51
N ARG A 88 2.31 13.66 -12.16
CA ARG A 88 1.99 14.35 -13.40
C ARG A 88 2.83 13.78 -14.53
N GLU A 89 2.19 13.11 -15.47
CA GLU A 89 2.85 12.43 -16.58
C GLU A 89 1.99 12.52 -17.84
N LYS A 90 2.59 12.88 -18.99
CA LYS A 90 1.91 12.94 -20.31
C LYS A 90 0.59 13.72 -20.28
N ASN A 91 0.58 14.87 -19.61
CA ASN A 91 -0.61 15.71 -19.40
C ASN A 91 -1.75 15.04 -18.60
N THR A 92 -1.46 13.97 -17.90
CA THR A 92 -2.41 13.28 -17.02
C THR A 92 -1.95 13.44 -15.57
N GLU A 93 -2.91 13.66 -14.68
CA GLU A 93 -2.68 13.67 -13.23
C GLU A 93 -3.23 12.37 -12.65
N ILE A 94 -2.37 11.66 -11.91
CA ILE A 94 -2.70 10.40 -11.25
C ILE A 94 -2.53 10.59 -9.76
N ILE A 95 -3.59 10.31 -9.01
CA ILE A 95 -3.57 10.36 -7.54
C ILE A 95 -3.30 8.98 -7.00
N VAL A 96 -2.27 8.85 -6.16
CA VAL A 96 -1.80 7.57 -5.62
C VAL A 96 -1.88 7.56 -4.10
N GLY A 97 -2.56 6.59 -3.52
CA GLY A 97 -2.61 6.39 -2.07
C GLY A 97 -1.29 5.84 -1.54
N ILE A 98 -0.62 6.59 -0.66
CA ILE A 98 0.71 6.20 -0.15
C ILE A 98 0.73 5.90 1.35
N PHE A 99 -0.30 6.26 2.11
CA PHE A 99 -0.37 5.96 3.53
C PHE A 99 -0.79 4.50 3.75
N PRO A 100 0.08 3.63 4.31
CA PRO A 100 -0.15 2.18 4.31
C PRO A 100 -1.44 1.74 5.03
N LYS A 101 -1.85 2.45 6.08
CA LYS A 101 -3.05 2.12 6.85
C LYS A 101 -4.34 2.25 6.03
N LEU A 102 -4.34 3.08 4.98
CA LEU A 102 -5.49 3.20 4.06
C LEU A 102 -5.83 1.86 3.41
N ALA A 103 -4.84 1.00 3.13
CA ALA A 103 -5.10 -0.29 2.51
C ALA A 103 -6.01 -1.18 3.36
N GLU A 104 -5.81 -1.21 4.68
CA GLU A 104 -6.68 -1.95 5.59
C GLU A 104 -8.08 -1.34 5.67
N GLU A 105 -8.19 0.00 5.74
CA GLU A 105 -9.47 0.71 5.82
C GLU A 105 -10.29 0.54 4.53
N LEU A 106 -9.64 0.59 3.37
CA LEU A 106 -10.23 0.35 2.06
C LEU A 106 -10.73 -1.09 1.92
N THR A 107 -9.91 -2.06 2.36
CA THR A 107 -10.28 -3.48 2.36
C THR A 107 -11.48 -3.73 3.28
N GLU A 108 -11.50 -3.14 4.48
CA GLU A 108 -12.65 -3.26 5.39
C GLU A 108 -13.92 -2.67 4.78
N SER A 109 -13.82 -1.51 4.14
CA SER A 109 -14.96 -0.89 3.46
C SER A 109 -15.47 -1.76 2.30
N ALA A 110 -14.56 -2.36 1.53
CA ALA A 110 -14.92 -3.28 0.44
C ALA A 110 -15.60 -4.56 0.96
N LEU A 111 -15.12 -5.11 2.08
CA LEU A 111 -15.78 -6.25 2.77
C LEU A 111 -17.20 -5.89 3.22
N LYS A 112 -17.37 -4.75 3.91
CA LYS A 112 -18.69 -4.27 4.39
C LYS A 112 -19.69 -4.04 3.25
N LYS A 113 -19.20 -3.61 2.09
CA LYS A 113 -20.02 -3.31 0.90
C LYS A 113 -20.17 -4.50 -0.06
N ASN A 114 -19.66 -5.67 0.29
CA ASN A 114 -19.68 -6.89 -0.55
C ASN A 114 -19.08 -6.68 -1.96
N LEU A 115 -17.99 -5.94 -2.05
CA LEU A 115 -17.36 -5.61 -3.33
C LEU A 115 -16.27 -6.60 -3.74
N LEU A 116 -15.79 -7.44 -2.80
CA LEU A 116 -14.76 -8.45 -3.11
C LEU A 116 -15.41 -9.68 -3.72
N SER A 117 -15.15 -9.93 -5.00
CA SER A 117 -15.80 -10.98 -5.79
C SER A 117 -15.56 -12.40 -5.22
N ARG A 118 -14.37 -12.62 -4.64
CA ARG A 118 -14.00 -13.91 -4.02
C ARG A 118 -14.39 -14.04 -2.56
N LEU A 119 -14.79 -12.95 -1.90
CA LEU A 119 -15.12 -12.94 -0.47
C LEU A 119 -16.34 -12.04 -0.20
N CYS A 120 -17.46 -12.36 -0.85
CA CYS A 120 -18.72 -11.66 -0.67
C CYS A 120 -19.55 -12.30 0.47
N ASN A 121 -20.52 -11.53 0.99
CA ASN A 121 -21.48 -11.94 2.02
C ASN A 121 -20.82 -12.61 3.24
N VAL A 122 -19.74 -12.04 3.72
CA VAL A 122 -19.01 -12.52 4.90
C VAL A 122 -19.96 -12.50 6.11
N LYS A 123 -20.11 -13.65 6.79
CA LYS A 123 -21.00 -13.77 7.96
C LYS A 123 -20.49 -12.99 9.16
N THR A 124 -19.17 -13.13 9.42
CA THR A 124 -18.51 -12.44 10.52
C THR A 124 -17.06 -12.15 10.15
N TYR A 125 -16.54 -11.05 10.61
CA TYR A 125 -15.09 -10.80 10.55
C TYR A 125 -14.64 -9.98 11.77
N LYS A 126 -13.34 -10.02 12.04
CA LYS A 126 -12.64 -9.19 13.01
C LYS A 126 -11.30 -8.76 12.46
N ARG A 127 -10.82 -7.63 12.94
CA ARG A 127 -9.48 -7.11 12.60
C ARG A 127 -8.41 -7.65 13.55
N GLU A 128 -7.17 -7.61 13.09
CA GLU A 128 -5.96 -7.84 13.91
C GLU A 128 -6.01 -9.16 14.69
N THR A 129 -6.17 -10.27 13.98
CA THR A 129 -6.23 -11.60 14.58
C THR A 129 -4.85 -12.23 14.71
N THR A 130 -4.41 -12.47 15.93
CA THR A 130 -3.18 -13.23 16.19
C THR A 130 -3.44 -14.73 16.01
N ILE A 131 -2.62 -15.36 15.18
CA ILE A 131 -2.54 -16.82 15.02
C ILE A 131 -1.19 -17.26 15.57
N TYR A 132 -1.25 -18.18 16.53
CA TYR A 132 -0.05 -18.72 17.14
C TYR A 132 -0.08 -20.25 17.12
N ALA A 133 0.92 -20.86 16.47
CA ALA A 133 1.20 -22.27 16.51
C ALA A 133 2.70 -22.45 16.76
N PRO A 134 3.12 -23.02 17.91
CA PRO A 134 4.54 -23.08 18.34
C PRO A 134 5.47 -23.58 17.23
N GLY A 135 6.49 -22.80 16.89
CA GLY A 135 7.49 -23.14 15.87
C GLY A 135 6.98 -23.10 14.42
N LEU A 136 5.71 -22.77 14.18
CA LEU A 136 5.10 -22.79 12.85
C LEU A 136 4.53 -21.43 12.43
N VAL A 137 3.70 -20.83 13.28
CA VAL A 137 3.02 -19.55 12.98
C VAL A 137 3.07 -18.67 14.21
N ASP A 138 3.47 -17.41 14.01
CA ASP A 138 3.45 -16.36 15.04
C ASP A 138 3.24 -15.01 14.35
N SER A 139 2.02 -14.79 13.85
CA SER A 139 1.66 -13.55 13.17
C SER A 139 0.28 -13.06 13.54
N ARG A 140 0.14 -11.73 13.45
CA ARG A 140 -1.13 -11.04 13.54
C ARG A 140 -1.54 -10.62 12.13
N PHE A 141 -2.59 -11.25 11.63
CA PHE A 141 -3.19 -10.99 10.33
C PHE A 141 -4.23 -9.88 10.41
N ASP A 142 -4.39 -9.13 9.34
CA ASP A 142 -5.24 -7.93 9.30
C ASP A 142 -6.72 -8.25 9.49
N PHE A 143 -7.21 -9.35 8.90
CA PHE A 143 -8.59 -9.81 9.04
C PHE A 143 -8.68 -11.32 9.22
N SER A 144 -9.70 -11.75 9.95
CA SER A 144 -10.18 -13.15 9.98
C SER A 144 -11.69 -13.17 10.11
N GLY A 145 -12.31 -14.28 9.73
CA GLY A 145 -13.77 -14.39 9.85
C GLY A 145 -14.31 -15.70 9.31
N ILE A 146 -15.62 -15.70 9.06
CA ILE A 146 -16.36 -16.80 8.46
C ILE A 146 -17.01 -16.29 7.18
N ASP A 147 -16.78 -16.98 6.07
CA ASP A 147 -17.35 -16.64 4.78
C ASP A 147 -18.84 -17.03 4.67
N GLU A 148 -19.47 -16.76 3.52
CA GLU A 148 -20.87 -17.09 3.26
C GLU A 148 -21.17 -18.59 3.36
N LYS A 149 -20.19 -19.45 3.05
CA LYS A 149 -20.30 -20.92 3.09
C LYS A 149 -20.02 -21.51 4.48
N GLY A 150 -19.66 -20.67 5.46
CA GLY A 150 -19.29 -21.09 6.80
C GLY A 150 -17.85 -21.55 6.94
N LEU A 151 -16.99 -21.29 5.95
CA LEU A 151 -15.57 -21.60 6.03
C LEU A 151 -14.81 -20.47 6.74
N PRO A 152 -13.87 -20.80 7.64
CA PRO A 152 -13.00 -19.80 8.21
C PRO A 152 -12.07 -19.19 7.14
N PHE A 153 -11.81 -17.90 7.25
CA PHE A 153 -10.80 -17.22 6.44
C PHE A 153 -9.84 -16.39 7.27
N ILE A 154 -8.64 -16.20 6.76
CA ILE A 154 -7.61 -15.29 7.25
C ILE A 154 -7.14 -14.47 6.06
N MET A 155 -7.01 -13.15 6.24
CA MET A 155 -6.55 -12.25 5.19
C MET A 155 -5.45 -11.34 5.71
N GLU A 156 -4.38 -11.24 4.95
CA GLU A 156 -3.34 -10.24 5.08
C GLU A 156 -3.48 -9.22 3.96
N VAL A 157 -3.28 -7.95 4.28
CA VAL A 157 -3.41 -6.82 3.35
C VAL A 157 -2.04 -6.19 3.09
N LYS A 158 -1.75 -5.88 1.84
CA LYS A 158 -0.54 -5.16 1.44
C LYS A 158 -0.89 -3.91 0.65
N ASN A 159 -0.31 -2.78 1.06
CA ASN A 159 -0.40 -1.52 0.33
C ASN A 159 0.53 -1.56 -0.90
N VAL A 160 0.00 -1.29 -2.09
CA VAL A 160 0.73 -1.30 -3.36
C VAL A 160 0.57 0.04 -4.07
N PRO A 161 1.38 1.05 -3.71
CA PRO A 161 1.37 2.35 -4.37
C PRO A 161 2.27 2.40 -5.61
N LEU A 162 3.22 1.45 -5.73
CA LEU A 162 4.26 1.50 -6.75
C LEU A 162 3.83 0.82 -8.03
N ALA A 163 4.10 1.49 -9.14
CA ALA A 163 3.99 0.94 -10.48
C ALA A 163 4.93 1.66 -11.42
N ASP A 164 5.32 0.97 -12.47
CA ASP A 164 6.16 1.47 -13.53
C ASP A 164 5.87 0.75 -14.84
N TYR A 165 6.37 1.28 -15.97
CA TYR A 165 6.28 0.60 -17.26
C TYR A 165 7.00 -0.75 -17.28
N GLU A 166 8.09 -0.86 -16.50
CA GLU A 166 8.83 -2.10 -16.27
C GLU A 166 9.26 -2.17 -14.80
N ASP A 167 9.10 -3.32 -14.18
CA ASP A 167 9.60 -3.60 -12.83
C ASP A 167 11.07 -4.02 -12.94
N ILE A 168 11.95 -3.03 -12.90
CA ILE A 168 13.41 -3.17 -13.04
C ILE A 168 14.13 -2.30 -12.01
N SER A 169 15.42 -2.56 -11.83
CA SER A 169 16.22 -1.74 -10.92
C SER A 169 16.27 -0.26 -11.35
N ALA A 170 16.37 0.66 -10.40
CA ALA A 170 16.50 2.09 -10.66
C ALA A 170 17.71 2.42 -11.58
N LYS A 171 18.76 1.59 -11.58
CA LYS A 171 19.93 1.74 -12.45
C LYS A 171 19.60 1.40 -13.91
N GLU A 172 18.83 0.36 -14.14
CA GLU A 172 18.38 -0.07 -15.48
C GLU A 172 17.37 0.91 -16.04
N ARG A 173 16.40 1.32 -15.19
CA ARG A 173 15.38 2.29 -15.55
C ARG A 173 15.93 3.59 -16.14
N LYS A 174 17.00 4.15 -15.54
CA LYS A 174 17.66 5.38 -16.02
C LYS A 174 18.19 5.30 -17.46
N LYS A 175 18.32 4.08 -18.01
CA LYS A 175 18.79 3.83 -19.37
C LYS A 175 17.68 3.64 -20.40
N MET A 176 16.43 3.58 -19.93
CA MET A 176 15.26 3.31 -20.77
C MET A 176 14.46 4.59 -21.00
N CYS A 177 13.84 4.67 -22.17
CA CYS A 177 12.84 5.68 -22.51
C CYS A 177 11.47 5.00 -22.61
N PHE A 178 10.46 5.63 -22.05
CA PHE A 178 9.08 5.13 -22.03
C PHE A 178 8.08 6.12 -22.67
N ASP A 179 8.57 7.08 -23.45
CA ASP A 179 7.74 8.16 -23.99
C ASP A 179 6.62 7.65 -24.88
N ASP A 180 6.84 6.56 -25.61
CA ASP A 180 5.87 5.95 -26.53
C ASP A 180 4.91 4.96 -25.85
N ARG A 181 5.08 4.65 -24.54
CA ARG A 181 4.23 3.70 -23.82
C ARG A 181 2.90 4.34 -23.42
N ASP A 182 1.83 3.56 -23.47
CA ASP A 182 0.54 3.98 -22.91
C ASP A 182 0.66 4.20 -21.40
N ILE A 183 0.16 5.32 -20.91
CA ILE A 183 0.23 5.69 -19.50
C ILE A 183 -0.43 4.63 -18.57
N ASN A 184 -1.43 3.92 -19.08
CA ASN A 184 -2.18 2.89 -18.36
C ASN A 184 -1.57 1.48 -18.50
N SER A 185 -0.39 1.34 -19.12
CA SER A 185 0.27 0.04 -19.35
C SER A 185 1.30 -0.31 -18.28
N LYS A 186 1.29 0.37 -17.14
CA LYS A 186 2.24 0.11 -16.06
C LYS A 186 1.93 -1.18 -15.33
N VAL A 187 2.97 -1.79 -14.80
CA VAL A 187 2.87 -2.93 -13.88
C VAL A 187 2.93 -2.43 -12.43
N ALA A 188 1.91 -2.76 -11.63
CA ALA A 188 1.97 -2.59 -10.18
C ALA A 188 2.84 -3.70 -9.59
N TYR A 189 3.71 -3.40 -8.63
CA TYR A 189 4.61 -4.39 -8.05
C TYR A 189 4.78 -4.24 -6.54
N PHE A 190 5.10 -5.37 -5.89
CA PHE A 190 5.35 -5.46 -4.45
C PHE A 190 6.26 -6.67 -4.16
N PRO A 191 7.18 -6.60 -3.18
CA PRO A 191 7.56 -5.40 -2.43
C PRO A 191 8.59 -4.55 -3.16
N ASP A 192 8.72 -3.28 -2.74
CA ASP A 192 9.87 -2.44 -3.06
C ASP A 192 10.26 -1.61 -1.83
N GLY A 193 11.48 -1.11 -1.81
CA GLY A 193 11.97 -0.28 -0.72
C GLY A 193 13.47 -0.42 -0.47
N TYR A 194 13.89 0.21 0.64
CA TYR A 194 15.28 0.20 1.05
C TYR A 194 15.69 -1.16 1.62
N ARG A 195 16.87 -1.63 1.18
CA ARG A 195 17.59 -2.77 1.76
C ARG A 195 19.08 -2.43 1.89
N LYS A 196 19.74 -3.00 2.91
CA LYS A 196 21.15 -2.72 3.16
C LYS A 196 22.06 -3.38 2.11
N LYS A 197 21.71 -4.57 1.67
CA LYS A 197 22.41 -5.33 0.61
C LYS A 197 21.42 -5.71 -0.48
N THR A 198 21.87 -5.83 -1.71
CA THR A 198 21.04 -6.26 -2.84
C THR A 198 20.51 -7.69 -2.70
N THR A 199 21.13 -8.50 -1.86
CA THR A 199 20.72 -9.86 -1.52
C THR A 199 19.72 -9.96 -0.37
N ASP A 200 19.50 -8.88 0.37
CA ASP A 200 18.56 -8.88 1.48
C ASP A 200 17.12 -8.86 0.96
N THR A 201 16.22 -9.55 1.62
CA THR A 201 14.77 -9.44 1.39
C THR A 201 14.31 -8.02 1.64
N VAL A 202 13.55 -7.46 0.70
CA VAL A 202 13.03 -6.08 0.81
C VAL A 202 12.07 -5.95 1.98
N SER A 203 11.18 -6.92 2.16
CA SER A 203 10.19 -6.92 3.23
C SER A 203 10.13 -8.27 3.95
N PRO A 204 11.03 -8.52 4.95
CA PRO A 204 11.04 -9.78 5.70
C PRO A 204 9.69 -10.11 6.37
N ARG A 205 8.98 -9.09 6.86
CA ARG A 205 7.66 -9.27 7.46
C ARG A 205 6.62 -9.72 6.42
N ALA A 206 6.63 -9.17 5.22
CA ALA A 206 5.70 -9.58 4.17
C ALA A 206 5.98 -11.00 3.69
N LEU A 207 7.26 -11.37 3.55
CA LEU A 207 7.69 -12.73 3.24
C LEU A 207 7.23 -13.72 4.31
N LYS A 208 7.43 -13.39 5.60
CA LYS A 208 6.97 -14.20 6.73
C LYS A 208 5.46 -14.46 6.65
N HIS A 209 4.64 -13.40 6.49
CA HIS A 209 3.19 -13.54 6.42
C HIS A 209 2.75 -14.44 5.23
N LEU A 210 3.38 -14.31 4.08
CA LEU A 210 3.08 -15.12 2.90
C LEU A 210 3.39 -16.60 3.13
N ASN A 211 4.55 -16.89 3.75
CA ASN A 211 4.95 -18.26 4.10
C ASN A 211 4.02 -18.88 5.15
N GLU A 212 3.62 -18.10 6.16
CA GLU A 212 2.71 -18.58 7.20
C GLU A 212 1.29 -18.81 6.66
N LEU A 213 0.76 -17.95 5.76
CA LEU A 213 -0.49 -18.22 5.05
C LEU A 213 -0.44 -19.52 4.25
N SER A 214 0.68 -19.77 3.56
CA SER A 214 0.91 -21.02 2.81
C SER A 214 0.90 -22.23 3.73
N LEU A 215 1.53 -22.11 4.90
CA LEU A 215 1.57 -23.17 5.90
C LEU A 215 0.19 -23.46 6.49
N ILE A 216 -0.55 -22.42 6.92
CA ILE A 216 -1.92 -22.55 7.44
C ILE A 216 -2.83 -23.22 6.39
N LYS A 217 -2.69 -22.80 5.13
CA LYS A 217 -3.49 -23.37 4.03
C LYS A 217 -3.25 -24.86 3.85
N ARG A 218 -2.00 -25.32 3.96
CA ARG A 218 -1.65 -26.75 3.87
C ARG A 218 -2.15 -27.56 5.06
N MET A 219 -2.22 -26.96 6.25
CA MET A 219 -2.55 -27.64 7.50
C MET A 219 -4.06 -27.61 7.85
N SER A 220 -4.84 -26.80 7.17
CA SER A 220 -6.25 -26.57 7.53
C SER A 220 -7.15 -26.33 6.31
N LYS A 221 -8.46 -26.35 6.55
CA LYS A 221 -9.48 -25.95 5.55
C LYS A 221 -9.71 -24.44 5.52
N THR A 222 -8.92 -23.66 6.26
CA THR A 222 -9.04 -22.21 6.30
C THR A 222 -8.73 -21.61 4.92
N ARG A 223 -9.55 -20.68 4.49
CA ARG A 223 -9.22 -19.86 3.32
C ARG A 223 -8.13 -18.85 3.73
N CYS A 224 -7.01 -18.92 3.07
CA CYS A 224 -5.88 -18.00 3.31
C CYS A 224 -5.79 -17.03 2.13
N ILE A 225 -5.86 -15.74 2.41
CA ILE A 225 -6.01 -14.69 1.39
C ILE A 225 -4.91 -13.67 1.57
N MET A 226 -4.22 -13.35 0.48
CA MET A 226 -3.33 -12.20 0.38
C MET A 226 -4.00 -11.14 -0.49
N CYS A 227 -4.31 -9.98 0.08
CA CYS A 227 -4.97 -8.87 -0.61
C CYS A 227 -3.95 -7.75 -0.89
N TYR A 228 -3.65 -7.52 -2.17
CA TYR A 228 -2.84 -6.41 -2.62
C TYR A 228 -3.74 -5.25 -3.02
N VAL A 229 -3.67 -4.15 -2.26
CA VAL A 229 -4.46 -2.94 -2.51
C VAL A 229 -3.63 -2.00 -3.36
N ILE A 230 -3.92 -2.00 -4.65
CA ILE A 230 -3.24 -1.21 -5.67
C ILE A 230 -3.90 0.16 -5.71
N GLN A 231 -3.25 1.16 -5.14
CA GLN A 231 -3.83 2.48 -4.88
C GLN A 231 -3.61 3.46 -6.04
N ARG A 232 -3.72 2.97 -7.27
CA ARG A 232 -3.60 3.74 -8.52
C ARG A 232 -4.28 3.01 -9.67
N THR A 233 -4.61 3.73 -10.76
CA THR A 233 -5.38 3.17 -11.88
C THR A 233 -4.63 3.09 -13.20
N ASP A 234 -3.41 3.63 -13.28
CA ASP A 234 -2.57 3.64 -14.49
C ASP A 234 -1.80 2.32 -14.69
N VAL A 235 -2.43 1.21 -14.31
CA VAL A 235 -1.83 -0.13 -14.32
C VAL A 235 -2.73 -1.14 -15.04
N ASP A 236 -2.12 -2.06 -15.77
CA ASP A 236 -2.80 -3.15 -16.48
C ASP A 236 -2.62 -4.52 -15.81
N ARG A 237 -1.62 -4.66 -14.93
CA ARG A 237 -1.31 -5.90 -14.22
C ARG A 237 -0.58 -5.66 -12.90
N PHE A 238 -0.55 -6.69 -12.08
CA PHE A 238 0.26 -6.76 -10.85
C PHE A 238 1.29 -7.88 -10.98
N GLN A 239 2.45 -7.71 -10.33
CA GLN A 239 3.42 -8.81 -10.17
C GLN A 239 4.15 -8.73 -8.81
N PRO A 240 4.56 -9.89 -8.23
CA PRO A 240 5.59 -9.89 -7.20
C PRO A 240 6.89 -9.38 -7.80
N SER A 241 7.52 -8.38 -7.15
CA SER A 241 8.63 -7.63 -7.72
C SER A 241 9.83 -8.51 -8.07
N VAL A 242 10.44 -8.26 -9.22
CA VAL A 242 11.66 -8.95 -9.66
C VAL A 242 12.88 -8.57 -8.83
N ILE A 243 12.83 -7.44 -8.11
CA ILE A 243 13.95 -7.00 -7.25
C ILE A 243 14.04 -7.77 -5.94
N ASP A 244 13.00 -8.53 -5.56
CA ASP A 244 12.98 -9.43 -4.41
C ASP A 244 12.69 -10.87 -4.85
N PRO A 245 13.70 -11.61 -5.36
CA PRO A 245 13.52 -12.97 -5.85
C PRO A 245 12.97 -13.94 -4.80
N GLU A 246 13.33 -13.76 -3.53
CA GLU A 246 12.86 -14.62 -2.44
C GLU A 246 11.36 -14.46 -2.22
N TYR A 247 10.87 -13.20 -2.18
CA TYR A 247 9.45 -12.93 -2.10
C TYR A 247 8.68 -13.47 -3.32
N ARG A 248 9.27 -13.32 -4.51
CA ARG A 248 8.68 -13.81 -5.77
C ARG A 248 8.50 -15.33 -5.77
N GLU A 249 9.50 -16.08 -5.33
CA GLU A 249 9.39 -17.55 -5.21
C GLU A 249 8.37 -17.95 -4.12
N ALA A 250 8.38 -17.28 -2.96
CA ALA A 250 7.37 -17.52 -1.92
C ALA A 250 5.95 -17.22 -2.42
N PHE A 251 5.77 -16.21 -3.27
CA PHE A 251 4.48 -15.90 -3.88
C PHE A 251 4.00 -17.05 -4.79
N LYS A 252 4.87 -17.60 -5.65
CA LYS A 252 4.54 -18.75 -6.50
C LYS A 252 4.13 -19.97 -5.66
N GLU A 253 4.90 -20.26 -4.62
CA GLU A 253 4.60 -21.38 -3.72
C GLU A 253 3.29 -21.14 -2.93
N ALA A 254 2.99 -19.91 -2.54
CA ALA A 254 1.72 -19.57 -1.89
C ALA A 254 0.53 -19.83 -2.82
N VAL A 255 0.58 -19.37 -4.06
CA VAL A 255 -0.45 -19.62 -5.08
C VAL A 255 -0.62 -21.12 -5.30
N LYS A 256 0.49 -21.85 -5.47
CA LYS A 256 0.50 -23.31 -5.66
C LYS A 256 -0.09 -24.07 -4.46
N SER A 257 0.12 -23.57 -3.23
CA SER A 257 -0.45 -24.14 -2.02
C SER A 257 -1.95 -23.83 -1.83
N GLY A 258 -2.51 -22.95 -2.67
CA GLY A 258 -3.92 -22.57 -2.64
C GLY A 258 -4.22 -21.33 -1.80
N VAL A 259 -3.21 -20.48 -1.54
CA VAL A 259 -3.45 -19.13 -1.02
C VAL A 259 -4.14 -18.31 -2.12
N GLU A 260 -5.25 -17.71 -1.78
CA GLU A 260 -6.03 -16.89 -2.69
C GLU A 260 -5.41 -15.50 -2.80
N ILE A 261 -5.28 -14.98 -4.02
CA ILE A 261 -4.75 -13.64 -4.26
C ILE A 261 -5.89 -12.74 -4.72
N ILE A 262 -6.03 -11.59 -4.04
CA ILE A 262 -6.92 -10.50 -4.44
C ILE A 262 -6.04 -9.31 -4.82
N THR A 263 -6.30 -8.73 -5.99
CA THR A 263 -5.61 -7.54 -6.51
C THR A 263 -6.62 -6.41 -6.66
N MET A 264 -6.87 -5.72 -5.54
CA MET A 264 -7.89 -4.67 -5.43
C MET A 264 -7.36 -3.33 -5.92
N VAL A 265 -7.95 -2.79 -6.98
CA VAL A 265 -7.58 -1.49 -7.58
C VAL A 265 -8.48 -0.39 -7.03
N ILE A 266 -7.84 0.69 -6.58
CA ILE A 266 -8.48 1.88 -6.02
C ILE A 266 -8.19 3.09 -6.89
N GLN A 267 -9.21 3.85 -7.20
CA GLN A 267 -9.10 5.18 -7.79
C GLN A 267 -9.25 6.24 -6.70
N TRP A 268 -8.31 7.17 -6.65
CA TRP A 268 -8.40 8.35 -5.81
C TRP A 268 -8.79 9.58 -6.59
N SER A 269 -9.63 10.44 -6.02
CA SER A 269 -9.84 11.81 -6.49
C SER A 269 -8.93 12.79 -5.75
N LYS A 270 -8.76 13.97 -6.31
CA LYS A 270 -8.01 15.07 -5.65
C LYS A 270 -8.73 15.60 -4.41
N ASP A 271 -10.05 15.40 -4.34
CA ASP A 271 -10.89 15.78 -3.19
C ASP A 271 -10.81 14.76 -2.04
N GLY A 272 -10.03 13.68 -2.22
CA GLY A 272 -9.78 12.68 -1.19
C GLY A 272 -10.74 11.50 -1.21
N ASP A 273 -11.57 11.36 -2.21
CA ASP A 273 -12.47 10.22 -2.34
C ASP A 273 -11.76 9.00 -2.92
N ALA A 274 -11.95 7.85 -2.28
CA ALA A 274 -11.50 6.56 -2.75
C ALA A 274 -12.65 5.76 -3.36
N TYR A 275 -12.44 5.24 -4.54
CA TYR A 275 -13.43 4.44 -5.27
C TYR A 275 -12.90 3.05 -5.56
N PHE A 276 -13.73 2.04 -5.36
CA PHE A 276 -13.45 0.68 -5.80
C PHE A 276 -13.58 0.58 -7.32
N VAL A 277 -12.54 0.04 -7.97
CA VAL A 277 -12.51 -0.16 -9.42
C VAL A 277 -12.75 -1.63 -9.74
N ARG A 278 -11.90 -2.52 -9.23
CA ARG A 278 -11.95 -3.99 -9.42
C ARG A 278 -11.10 -4.70 -8.36
N ASP A 279 -11.24 -6.02 -8.23
CA ASP A 279 -10.44 -6.84 -7.32
C ASP A 279 -9.74 -8.04 -8.00
N ASP A 280 -9.65 -7.99 -9.31
CA ASP A 280 -9.14 -9.05 -10.18
C ASP A 280 -8.15 -8.54 -11.24
N LEU A 281 -7.31 -7.55 -10.89
CA LEU A 281 -6.27 -7.08 -11.81
C LEU A 281 -5.37 -8.28 -12.21
N PRO A 282 -5.07 -8.49 -13.51
CA PRO A 282 -4.23 -9.61 -13.97
C PRO A 282 -2.90 -9.70 -13.23
N ILE A 283 -2.46 -10.93 -12.93
CA ILE A 283 -1.22 -11.20 -12.22
C ILE A 283 -0.21 -11.84 -13.18
N SER A 284 0.99 -11.25 -13.27
CA SER A 284 2.14 -11.82 -13.97
C SER A 284 3.09 -12.46 -12.94
N ILE A 285 3.47 -13.72 -13.14
CA ILE A 285 4.31 -14.50 -12.20
C ILE A 285 5.62 -14.92 -12.87
#